data_836bcbfa3190da271c219b48997585b5
#
_entry.id   836bcbfa3190da271c219b48997585b5
#
_cell.length_a   1.000
_cell.length_b   1.000
_cell.length_c   1.000
_cell.angle_alpha   90.00
_cell.angle_beta   90.00
_cell.angle_gamma   90.00
#
_symmetry.space_group_name_H-M   'P 1'
#
loop_
_entity.id
_entity.type
_entity.pdbx_description
1 polymer ?
#
loop_
_entity_poly.entity_id
_entity_poly.type
_entity_poly.pdbx_seq_one_letter_code
_entity_poly.pdbx_strand_id
1 'polypeptide(L)'
;SSRLIKSGEVMAQTPYNIIGQEALHAMIDHFYRLVEQDDRINYLFPGDFKETGRKQKQFLTQFLGGPQLYTEEHGHPMLKMRHMNFHISPYERDAWLENMHEAIQTADFPAGVGDYLYERLKLTANHMVNSEK
;
A
#
# COMPACT_ATOMS: atom_id res chain seq x y z
N SER A 1 26.51 -1.92 21.05
CA SER A 1 26.26 -1.51 20.67
C SER A 1 25.72 -1.53 20.55
N SER A 2 25.62 -1.84 20.95
CA SER A 2 25.25 -1.40 20.69
C SER A 2 24.59 -1.23 20.67
N ARG A 3 24.43 -1.23 21.26
CA ARG A 3 23.87 -0.54 21.09
C ARG A 3 23.22 -0.17 20.97
N LEU A 4 23.06 -0.23 21.31
CA LEU A 4 22.55 0.50 21.00
C LEU A 4 22.18 0.46 20.52
N ILE A 5 22.22 0.24 20.80
CA ILE A 5 22.03 0.59 20.16
C ILE A 5 21.86 0.41 19.89
N LYS A 6 22.06 0.04 20.44
CA LYS A 6 21.98 0.13 19.98
C LYS A 6 21.32 0.21 19.80
N SER A 7 20.93 0.10 20.09
CA SER A 7 20.17 0.39 19.71
C SER A 7 19.71 0.76 18.78
N GLY A 8 20.15 1.22 18.51
CA GLY A 8 19.86 1.90 17.27
C GLY A 8 19.57 0.94 16.15
N GLU A 9 20.32 -0.07 16.04
CA GLU A 9 20.11 -1.08 14.99
C GLU A 9 18.75 -1.68 15.05
N VAL A 10 18.25 -1.92 16.24
CA VAL A 10 16.94 -2.50 16.38
C VAL A 10 15.89 -1.58 15.75
N MET A 11 16.04 -0.29 15.99
CA MET A 11 15.08 0.68 15.47
C MET A 11 15.22 0.90 13.97
N ALA A 12 16.32 0.45 13.38
CA ALA A 12 16.52 0.60 11.96
C ALA A 12 15.75 -0.45 11.13
N GLN A 13 15.21 -1.46 11.80
CA GLN A 13 14.51 -2.54 11.09
C GLN A 13 13.02 -2.22 10.92
N THR A 14 12.72 -1.28 10.03
CA THR A 14 11.33 -1.01 9.67
C THR A 14 10.86 -2.03 8.64
N PRO A 15 9.55 -2.21 8.47
CA PRO A 15 9.05 -3.07 7.40
C PRO A 15 9.62 -2.68 6.04
N TYR A 16 9.79 -1.40 5.79
CA TYR A 16 10.37 -0.93 4.53
C TYR A 16 11.79 -1.47 4.35
N ASN A 17 12.61 -1.38 5.40
CA ASN A 17 13.99 -1.88 5.32
C ASN A 17 14.05 -3.38 5.10
N ILE A 18 13.12 -4.11 5.71
CA ILE A 18 13.08 -5.56 5.57
C ILE A 18 12.69 -5.97 4.16
N ILE A 19 11.69 -5.30 3.57
CA ILE A 19 11.21 -5.63 2.24
C ILE A 19 12.17 -5.15 1.16
N GLY A 20 12.63 -3.92 1.28
CA GLY A 20 13.46 -3.29 0.26
C GLY A 20 12.64 -2.61 -0.82
N GLN A 21 13.23 -1.59 -1.41
CA GLN A 21 12.54 -0.77 -2.40
C GLN A 21 12.13 -1.58 -3.64
N GLU A 22 13.04 -2.40 -4.15
CA GLU A 22 12.78 -3.14 -5.38
C GLU A 22 11.60 -4.10 -5.23
N ALA A 23 11.60 -4.86 -4.14
CA ALA A 23 10.55 -5.84 -3.92
C ALA A 23 9.21 -5.15 -3.69
N LEU A 24 9.21 -4.04 -2.96
CA LEU A 24 7.99 -3.28 -2.71
C LEU A 24 7.42 -2.73 -4.01
N HIS A 25 8.27 -2.12 -4.84
CA HIS A 25 7.80 -1.53 -6.10
C HIS A 25 7.30 -2.61 -7.06
N ALA A 26 7.98 -3.75 -7.12
CA ALA A 26 7.53 -4.84 -7.98
C ALA A 26 6.16 -5.36 -7.55
N MET A 27 5.93 -5.44 -6.25
CA MET A 27 4.63 -5.87 -5.73
C MET A 27 3.53 -4.89 -6.14
N ILE A 28 3.81 -3.59 -6.03
CA ILE A 28 2.84 -2.56 -6.39
C ILE A 28 2.53 -2.60 -7.88
N ASP A 29 3.56 -2.78 -8.71
CA ASP A 29 3.34 -2.90 -10.16
C ASP A 29 2.46 -4.10 -10.49
N HIS A 30 2.70 -5.22 -9.82
CA HIS A 30 1.88 -6.41 -10.02
C HIS A 30 0.45 -6.16 -9.56
N PHE A 31 0.29 -5.50 -8.43
CA PHE A 31 -1.04 -5.16 -7.90
C PHE A 31 -1.84 -4.38 -8.93
N TYR A 32 -1.24 -3.37 -9.56
CA TYR A 32 -1.99 -2.55 -10.52
C TYR A 32 -2.26 -3.28 -11.83
N ARG A 33 -1.42 -4.24 -12.20
CA ARG A 33 -1.76 -5.09 -13.33
C ARG A 33 -3.00 -5.93 -13.05
N LEU A 34 -3.15 -6.40 -11.81
CA LEU A 34 -4.34 -7.14 -11.42
C LEU A 34 -5.56 -6.22 -11.38
N VAL A 35 -5.41 -5.03 -10.84
CA VAL A 35 -6.51 -4.07 -10.74
C VAL A 35 -7.00 -3.67 -12.14
N GLU A 36 -6.08 -3.44 -13.05
CA GLU A 36 -6.42 -3.02 -14.39
C GLU A 36 -7.34 -4.02 -15.10
N GLN A 37 -7.20 -5.29 -14.75
CA GLN A 37 -7.98 -6.36 -15.35
C GLN A 37 -9.20 -6.75 -14.52
N ASP A 38 -9.45 -6.05 -13.42
CA ASP A 38 -10.54 -6.39 -12.50
C ASP A 38 -11.68 -5.39 -12.68
N ASP A 39 -12.73 -5.81 -13.36
CA ASP A 39 -13.88 -4.93 -13.66
C ASP A 39 -14.58 -4.42 -12.42
N ARG A 40 -14.37 -5.07 -11.28
CA ARG A 40 -15.03 -4.65 -10.04
C ARG A 40 -14.51 -3.30 -9.55
N ILE A 41 -13.25 -2.97 -9.84
CA ILE A 41 -12.65 -1.75 -9.29
C ILE A 41 -11.84 -0.94 -10.29
N ASN A 42 -11.60 -1.44 -11.52
CA ASN A 42 -10.73 -0.69 -12.44
C ASN A 42 -11.33 0.67 -12.81
N TYR A 43 -12.66 0.82 -12.75
CA TYR A 43 -13.30 2.09 -13.05
C TYR A 43 -13.00 3.17 -12.01
N LEU A 44 -12.51 2.78 -10.84
CA LEU A 44 -12.12 3.76 -9.81
C LEU A 44 -10.82 4.47 -10.16
N PHE A 45 -10.12 4.00 -11.17
CA PHE A 45 -8.82 4.53 -11.57
C PHE A 45 -8.90 4.98 -13.04
N PRO A 46 -9.68 6.05 -13.33
CA PRO A 46 -9.95 6.41 -14.72
C PRO A 46 -8.75 7.03 -15.44
N GLY A 47 -7.72 7.36 -14.72
CA GLY A 47 -6.57 8.02 -15.32
C GLY A 47 -5.45 7.07 -15.62
N ASP A 48 -4.25 7.59 -15.46
CA ASP A 48 -3.02 6.90 -15.80
C ASP A 48 -2.58 5.99 -14.65
N PHE A 49 -2.62 4.69 -14.86
CA PHE A 49 -2.17 3.73 -13.86
C PHE A 49 -0.71 3.93 -13.50
N LYS A 50 0.10 4.43 -14.42
CA LYS A 50 1.50 4.69 -14.16
C LYS A 50 1.65 5.75 -13.06
N GLU A 51 0.89 6.83 -13.17
CA GLU A 51 0.95 7.89 -12.16
C GLU A 51 0.36 7.41 -10.84
N THR A 52 -0.75 6.68 -10.90
CA THR A 52 -1.36 6.12 -9.70
C THR A 52 -0.38 5.19 -8.99
N GLY A 53 0.31 4.34 -9.76
CA GLY A 53 1.30 3.44 -9.19
C GLY A 53 2.46 4.19 -8.55
N ARG A 54 2.90 5.29 -9.19
CA ARG A 54 3.99 6.10 -8.63
C ARG A 54 3.61 6.67 -7.27
N LYS A 55 2.39 7.21 -7.17
CA LYS A 55 1.92 7.76 -5.90
C LYS A 55 1.80 6.68 -4.83
N GLN A 56 1.34 5.50 -5.23
CA GLN A 56 1.20 4.39 -4.29
C GLN A 56 2.55 3.91 -3.79
N LYS A 57 3.55 3.87 -4.68
CA LYS A 57 4.91 3.51 -4.27
C LYS A 57 5.43 4.50 -3.23
N GLN A 58 5.20 5.79 -3.45
CA GLN A 58 5.61 6.81 -2.50
C GLN A 58 4.89 6.64 -1.17
N PHE A 59 3.58 6.41 -1.23
CA PHE A 59 2.78 6.29 -0.03
C PHE A 59 3.18 5.05 0.78
N LEU A 60 3.31 3.90 0.14
CA LEU A 60 3.63 2.68 0.88
C LEU A 60 5.07 2.71 1.41
N THR A 61 5.99 3.35 0.70
CA THR A 61 7.33 3.55 1.23
C THR A 61 7.27 4.26 2.58
N GLN A 62 6.54 5.35 2.61
CA GLN A 62 6.36 6.15 3.83
C GLN A 62 5.58 5.38 4.89
N PHE A 63 4.51 4.71 4.47
CA PHE A 63 3.63 3.95 5.36
C PHE A 63 4.39 2.87 6.11
N LEU A 64 5.38 2.27 5.48
CA LEU A 64 6.16 1.17 6.05
C LEU A 64 7.43 1.64 6.77
N GLY A 65 7.57 2.94 6.97
CA GLY A 65 8.67 3.46 7.76
C GLY A 65 9.86 3.94 6.97
N GLY A 66 9.74 4.02 5.66
CA GLY A 66 10.81 4.56 4.82
C GLY A 66 10.73 6.08 4.71
N PRO A 67 11.46 6.65 3.75
CA PRO A 67 11.44 8.11 3.56
C PRO A 67 10.03 8.62 3.26
N GLN A 68 9.74 9.84 3.69
CA GLN A 68 8.41 10.42 3.54
C GLN A 68 8.19 10.99 2.14
N LEU A 69 8.35 10.17 1.14
CA LEU A 69 8.30 10.58 -0.26
C LEU A 69 6.94 11.16 -0.65
N TYR A 70 5.86 10.56 -0.16
CA TYR A 70 4.53 11.04 -0.50
C TYR A 70 4.28 12.42 0.08
N THR A 71 4.58 12.58 1.37
CA THR A 71 4.35 13.85 2.04
C THR A 71 5.20 14.97 1.45
N GLU A 72 6.43 14.65 1.06
CA GLU A 72 7.32 15.67 0.50
C GLU A 72 6.83 16.19 -0.84
N GLU A 73 6.20 15.34 -1.64
CA GLU A 73 5.73 15.77 -2.95
C GLU A 73 4.26 16.23 -2.94
N HIS A 74 3.40 15.57 -2.15
CA HIS A 74 1.96 15.77 -2.24
C HIS A 74 1.33 16.35 -0.96
N GLY A 75 2.12 16.51 0.10
CA GLY A 75 1.60 16.95 1.37
C GLY A 75 1.04 15.80 2.18
N HIS A 76 0.33 16.13 3.24
CA HIS A 76 -0.23 15.14 4.14
C HIS A 76 -1.16 14.18 3.36
N PRO A 77 -1.09 12.86 3.60
CA PRO A 77 -1.88 11.90 2.80
C PRO A 77 -3.39 12.14 2.80
N MET A 78 -4.00 12.36 3.94
CA MET A 78 -5.44 12.62 4.05
C MET A 78 -6.26 11.65 3.18
N LEU A 79 -6.02 10.36 3.35
CA LEU A 79 -6.54 9.35 2.41
C LEU A 79 -8.06 9.35 2.31
N LYS A 80 -8.77 9.44 3.44
CA LYS A 80 -10.22 9.39 3.40
C LYS A 80 -10.78 10.55 2.59
N MET A 81 -10.25 11.76 2.81
CA MET A 81 -10.71 12.93 2.09
C MET A 81 -10.48 12.78 0.58
N ARG A 82 -9.30 12.25 0.20
CA ARG A 82 -8.96 12.12 -1.21
C ARG A 82 -9.83 11.10 -1.93
N HIS A 83 -10.49 10.20 -1.19
CA HIS A 83 -11.35 9.18 -1.77
C HIS A 83 -12.83 9.50 -1.66
N MET A 84 -13.20 10.66 -1.11
CA MET A 84 -14.60 10.97 -0.88
C MET A 84 -15.43 11.11 -2.16
N ASN A 85 -14.75 11.39 -3.28
CA ASN A 85 -15.44 11.51 -4.56
C ASN A 85 -15.67 10.17 -5.25
N PHE A 86 -15.19 9.09 -4.67
CA PHE A 86 -15.33 7.75 -5.24
C PHE A 86 -16.35 6.96 -4.44
N HIS A 87 -17.09 6.13 -5.15
CA HIS A 87 -18.02 5.22 -4.50
C HIS A 87 -17.26 3.99 -4.04
N ILE A 88 -16.99 3.89 -2.75
CA ILE A 88 -16.26 2.76 -2.19
C ILE A 88 -17.16 2.05 -1.20
N SER A 89 -17.75 0.95 -1.63
CA SER A 89 -18.56 0.09 -0.79
C SER A 89 -17.70 -1.09 -0.32
N PRO A 90 -18.23 -1.93 0.58
CA PRO A 90 -17.53 -3.15 0.93
C PRO A 90 -17.19 -4.02 -0.28
N TYR A 91 -17.99 -3.95 -1.33
CA TYR A 91 -17.73 -4.70 -2.57
C TYR A 91 -16.39 -4.28 -3.20
N GLU A 92 -16.20 -2.96 -3.39
CA GLU A 92 -14.96 -2.45 -3.96
C GLU A 92 -13.79 -2.67 -3.01
N ARG A 93 -14.02 -2.46 -1.72
CA ARG A 93 -12.97 -2.72 -0.73
C ARG A 93 -12.49 -4.17 -0.80
N ASP A 94 -13.42 -5.11 -0.88
CA ASP A 94 -13.06 -6.52 -0.92
C ASP A 94 -12.29 -6.85 -2.19
N ALA A 95 -12.69 -6.29 -3.32
CA ALA A 95 -11.97 -6.51 -4.58
C ALA A 95 -10.55 -5.96 -4.49
N TRP A 96 -10.39 -4.78 -3.92
CA TRP A 96 -9.07 -4.18 -3.74
C TRP A 96 -8.18 -5.07 -2.87
N LEU A 97 -8.74 -5.56 -1.77
CA LEU A 97 -7.98 -6.41 -0.84
C LEU A 97 -7.63 -7.75 -1.45
N GLU A 98 -8.51 -8.33 -2.26
CA GLU A 98 -8.18 -9.58 -2.94
C GLU A 98 -6.99 -9.41 -3.87
N ASN A 99 -6.98 -8.33 -4.64
CA ASN A 99 -5.87 -8.06 -5.56
C ASN A 99 -4.58 -7.78 -4.79
N MET A 100 -4.69 -7.04 -3.69
CA MET A 100 -3.52 -6.75 -2.87
C MET A 100 -2.97 -8.02 -2.22
N HIS A 101 -3.86 -8.88 -1.73
CA HIS A 101 -3.43 -10.15 -1.14
C HIS A 101 -2.68 -11.00 -2.16
N GLU A 102 -3.20 -11.07 -3.37
CA GLU A 102 -2.55 -11.83 -4.42
C GLU A 102 -1.17 -11.25 -4.74
N ALA A 103 -1.08 -9.93 -4.83
CA ALA A 103 0.20 -9.28 -5.13
C ALA A 103 1.22 -9.55 -4.03
N ILE A 104 0.79 -9.49 -2.77
CA ILE A 104 1.67 -9.74 -1.64
C ILE A 104 2.15 -11.19 -1.63
N GLN A 105 1.24 -12.14 -1.89
CA GLN A 105 1.60 -13.55 -1.91
C GLN A 105 2.62 -13.84 -3.00
N THR A 106 2.45 -13.23 -4.16
CA THR A 106 3.34 -13.44 -5.29
C THR A 106 4.70 -12.78 -5.08
N ALA A 107 4.76 -11.75 -4.24
CA ALA A 107 5.98 -10.99 -4.03
C ALA A 107 7.07 -11.72 -3.27
N ASP A 108 6.71 -12.80 -2.54
CA ASP A 108 7.69 -13.60 -1.81
C ASP A 108 8.46 -12.78 -0.78
N PHE A 109 7.74 -12.03 0.03
CA PHE A 109 8.34 -11.25 1.09
C PHE A 109 8.84 -12.17 2.21
N PRO A 110 9.75 -11.68 3.07
CA PRO A 110 10.19 -12.47 4.24
C PRO A 110 9.00 -12.90 5.09
N ALA A 111 9.18 -14.01 5.80
CA ALA A 111 8.10 -14.63 6.57
C ALA A 111 7.48 -13.63 7.54
N GLY A 112 6.16 -13.56 7.54
CA GLY A 112 5.40 -12.69 8.43
C GLY A 112 5.26 -11.26 7.97
N VAL A 113 6.12 -10.80 7.08
CA VAL A 113 6.09 -9.40 6.63
C VAL A 113 4.88 -9.16 5.73
N GLY A 114 4.60 -10.09 4.84
CA GLY A 114 3.43 -9.97 3.97
C GLY A 114 2.14 -9.93 4.76
N ASP A 115 2.01 -10.79 5.76
CA ASP A 115 0.82 -10.80 6.60
C ASP A 115 0.66 -9.49 7.36
N TYR A 116 1.76 -8.96 7.89
CA TYR A 116 1.74 -7.69 8.60
C TYR A 116 1.26 -6.57 7.67
N LEU A 117 1.83 -6.52 6.47
CA LEU A 117 1.45 -5.49 5.50
C LEU A 117 -0.03 -5.61 5.12
N TYR A 118 -0.49 -6.83 4.86
CA TYR A 118 -1.88 -7.05 4.47
C TYR A 118 -2.83 -6.58 5.57
N GLU A 119 -2.55 -6.95 6.83
CA GLU A 119 -3.43 -6.55 7.93
C GLU A 119 -3.47 -5.04 8.11
N ARG A 120 -2.33 -4.36 7.96
CA ARG A 120 -2.28 -2.92 8.05
C ARG A 120 -3.08 -2.27 6.93
N LEU A 121 -2.93 -2.78 5.70
CA LEU A 121 -3.68 -2.25 4.56
C LEU A 121 -5.17 -2.54 4.67
N LYS A 122 -5.52 -3.66 5.28
CA LYS A 122 -6.92 -3.98 5.50
C LYS A 122 -7.59 -2.95 6.40
N LEU A 123 -6.90 -2.55 7.47
CA LEU A 123 -7.43 -1.49 8.35
C LEU A 123 -7.61 -0.19 7.58
N THR A 124 -6.63 0.17 6.77
CA THR A 124 -6.70 1.39 5.97
C THR A 124 -7.86 1.32 4.99
N ALA A 125 -8.02 0.19 4.30
CA ALA A 125 -9.09 0.04 3.32
C ALA A 125 -10.46 0.15 3.97
N ASN A 126 -10.60 -0.38 5.18
CA ASN A 126 -11.88 -0.27 5.90
C ASN A 126 -12.24 1.18 6.18
N HIS A 127 -11.23 2.03 6.41
CA HIS A 127 -11.48 3.45 6.63
C HIS A 127 -11.90 4.18 5.36
N MET A 128 -11.62 3.61 4.19
CA MET A 128 -11.98 4.24 2.92
C MET A 128 -13.41 3.96 2.50
N VAL A 129 -14.05 2.97 3.10
CA VAL A 129 -15.44 2.65 2.75
C VAL A 129 -16.32 3.84 3.09
N ASN A 130 -17.04 4.34 2.08
CA ASN A 130 -17.91 5.51 2.23
C ASN A 130 -19.32 5.24 1.71
N SER A 131 -19.65 4.00 1.41
CA SER A 131 -20.96 3.60 0.95
C SER A 131 -21.24 2.22 1.50
N GLU A 132 -22.52 1.92 1.72
CA GLU A 132 -22.87 0.62 2.27
C GLU A 132 -23.23 -0.40 1.20
N LYS A 133 -23.10 -0.04 -0.06
CA LYS A 133 -23.43 -0.94 -1.17
C LYS A 133 -22.31 -1.11 -2.13
#